data_2e82008cd08b7daefb6a01844c30cdc3
#
_entry.id   2e82008cd08b7daefb6a01844c30cdc3
#
_cell.length_a   1.000
_cell.length_b   1.000
_cell.length_c   1.000
_cell.angle_alpha   90.00
_cell.angle_beta   90.00
_cell.angle_gamma   90.00
#
_symmetry.space_group_name_H-M   'P 1'
#
loop_
_entity.id
_entity.type
_entity.pdbx_description
1 polymer ?
#
loop_
_entity_poly.entity_id
_entity_poly.type
_entity_poly.pdbx_seq_one_letter_code
_entity_poly.pdbx_strand_id
1 'polypeptide(L)'
;MATPEGFAADPVTVQRFYNGLRRRSAAAEPNSAHYALARLESVLGENMYLVTQNIDELHQRAGSTRVTAMHGEIGKIRNTQTGEVLTWPHDVLEAETSWRPHVVWFGEQTIGLNAVVEKLCAADMFVAIGTSGTVHPASQFAMIAKAAGATTLEVNTEPTRGLFDECWTGVATKRVPELVTRICENVSMRGCW
;
A
#
# COMPACT_ATOMS: atom_id res chain seq x y z
N MET A 1 5.58 4.68 -20.03
CA MET A 1 4.44 3.76 -19.88
C MET A 1 3.51 4.17 -18.74
N ALA A 2 4.05 4.46 -17.56
CA ALA A 2 3.23 4.83 -16.39
C ALA A 2 2.98 6.35 -16.30
N THR A 3 2.48 6.94 -17.37
CA THR A 3 2.07 8.36 -17.43
C THR A 3 0.85 8.50 -18.36
N PRO A 4 0.00 9.54 -18.17
CA PRO A 4 -1.12 9.84 -19.07
C PRO A 4 -0.70 10.03 -20.52
N GLU A 5 0.43 10.74 -20.75
CA GLU A 5 0.98 11.00 -22.07
C GLU A 5 1.46 9.69 -22.74
N GLY A 6 2.07 8.80 -21.96
CA GLY A 6 2.50 7.49 -22.46
C GLY A 6 1.32 6.63 -22.90
N PHE A 7 0.20 6.68 -22.18
CA PHE A 7 -1.03 6.00 -22.56
C PHE A 7 -1.68 6.61 -23.82
N ALA A 8 -1.69 7.94 -23.90
CA ALA A 8 -2.22 8.63 -25.08
C ALA A 8 -1.40 8.33 -26.35
N ALA A 9 -0.07 8.20 -26.21
CA ALA A 9 0.85 7.92 -27.31
C ALA A 9 0.80 6.47 -27.80
N ASP A 10 0.70 5.49 -26.88
CA ASP A 10 0.67 4.05 -27.24
C ASP A 10 -0.17 3.25 -26.22
N PRO A 11 -1.50 3.35 -26.36
CA PRO A 11 -2.43 2.63 -25.48
C PRO A 11 -2.26 1.11 -25.58
N VAL A 12 -1.94 0.60 -26.75
CA VAL A 12 -1.76 -0.86 -26.98
C VAL A 12 -0.67 -1.43 -26.11
N THR A 13 0.52 -0.82 -26.14
CA THR A 13 1.65 -1.27 -25.32
C THR A 13 1.36 -1.11 -23.83
N VAL A 14 0.72 -0.02 -23.43
CA VAL A 14 0.36 0.22 -22.02
C VAL A 14 -0.67 -0.80 -21.54
N GLN A 15 -1.75 -1.04 -22.28
CA GLN A 15 -2.76 -2.04 -21.92
C GLN A 15 -2.14 -3.45 -21.82
N ARG A 16 -1.33 -3.84 -22.79
CA ARG A 16 -0.62 -5.13 -22.76
C ARG A 16 0.26 -5.29 -21.53
N PHE A 17 1.00 -4.26 -21.16
CA PHE A 17 1.82 -4.25 -19.94
C PHE A 17 0.99 -4.44 -18.69
N TYR A 18 -0.11 -3.67 -18.52
CA TYR A 18 -0.96 -3.76 -17.34
C TYR A 18 -1.81 -5.04 -17.31
N ASN A 19 -2.20 -5.59 -18.45
CA ASN A 19 -2.80 -6.93 -18.52
C ASN A 19 -1.83 -8.00 -17.99
N GLY A 20 -0.55 -7.90 -18.34
CA GLY A 20 0.50 -8.76 -17.79
C GLY A 20 0.65 -8.63 -16.27
N LEU A 21 0.59 -7.40 -15.73
CA LEU A 21 0.59 -7.17 -14.28
C LEU A 21 -0.65 -7.73 -13.60
N ARG A 22 -1.84 -7.55 -14.19
CA ARG A 22 -3.12 -8.06 -13.67
C ARG A 22 -3.09 -9.58 -13.53
N ARG A 23 -2.66 -10.29 -14.58
CA ARG A 23 -2.51 -11.75 -14.55
C ARG A 23 -1.52 -12.21 -13.47
N ARG A 24 -0.38 -11.52 -13.32
CA ARG A 24 0.61 -11.85 -12.27
C ARG A 24 0.06 -11.59 -10.88
N SER A 25 -0.63 -10.48 -10.66
CA SER A 25 -1.29 -10.16 -9.40
C SER A 25 -2.35 -11.21 -9.03
N ALA A 26 -3.17 -11.63 -10.00
CA ALA A 26 -4.18 -12.66 -9.79
C ALA A 26 -3.58 -14.02 -9.42
N ALA A 27 -2.41 -14.36 -9.97
CA ALA A 27 -1.71 -15.62 -9.68
C ALA A 27 -0.85 -15.59 -8.41
N ALA A 28 -0.56 -14.40 -7.87
CA ALA A 28 0.23 -14.26 -6.65
C ALA A 28 -0.60 -14.63 -5.41
N GLU A 29 0.06 -15.13 -4.36
CA GLU A 29 -0.58 -15.43 -3.08
C GLU A 29 -0.07 -14.54 -1.96
N PRO A 30 -0.93 -14.15 -0.99
CA PRO A 30 -0.51 -13.45 0.21
C PRO A 30 0.56 -14.24 0.97
N ASN A 31 1.54 -13.55 1.53
CA ASN A 31 2.60 -14.14 2.33
C ASN A 31 2.36 -13.89 3.83
N SER A 32 3.27 -14.43 4.68
CA SER A 32 3.16 -14.33 6.12
C SER A 32 3.10 -12.89 6.67
N ALA A 33 3.67 -11.90 5.97
CA ALA A 33 3.55 -10.51 6.39
C ALA A 33 2.13 -9.97 6.17
N HIS A 34 1.49 -10.29 5.04
CA HIS A 34 0.10 -9.91 4.77
C HIS A 34 -0.85 -10.50 5.82
N TYR A 35 -0.74 -11.81 6.11
CA TYR A 35 -1.56 -12.46 7.13
C TYR A 35 -1.32 -11.91 8.53
N ALA A 36 -0.06 -11.57 8.87
CA ALA A 36 0.26 -10.96 10.16
C ALA A 36 -0.40 -9.58 10.32
N LEU A 37 -0.39 -8.75 9.27
CA LEU A 37 -1.06 -7.44 9.28
C LEU A 37 -2.57 -7.56 9.37
N ALA A 38 -3.20 -8.52 8.67
CA ALA A 38 -4.62 -8.80 8.80
C ALA A 38 -4.99 -9.24 10.24
N ARG A 39 -4.14 -10.09 10.87
CA ARG A 39 -4.29 -10.44 12.28
C ARG A 39 -4.15 -9.21 13.19
N LEU A 40 -3.18 -8.33 12.95
CA LEU A 40 -3.01 -7.11 13.74
C LEU A 40 -4.25 -6.22 13.63
N GLU A 41 -4.82 -6.09 12.43
CA GLU A 41 -6.07 -5.35 12.21
C GLU A 41 -7.22 -5.94 13.02
N SER A 42 -7.34 -7.28 13.12
CA SER A 42 -8.38 -7.93 13.93
C SER A 42 -8.24 -7.64 15.44
N VAL A 43 -7.02 -7.39 15.93
CA VAL A 43 -6.76 -7.05 17.34
C VAL A 43 -6.96 -5.56 17.61
N LEU A 44 -6.49 -4.69 16.73
CA LEU A 44 -6.50 -3.23 16.94
C LEU A 44 -7.79 -2.57 16.43
N GLY A 45 -8.52 -3.23 15.52
CA GLY A 45 -9.76 -2.72 14.94
C GLY A 45 -9.54 -1.34 14.28
N GLU A 46 -10.29 -0.33 14.74
CA GLU A 46 -10.23 1.04 14.20
C GLU A 46 -8.93 1.78 14.48
N ASN A 47 -8.14 1.29 15.42
CA ASN A 47 -6.85 1.86 15.75
C ASN A 47 -5.73 1.41 14.80
N MET A 48 -6.03 0.60 13.78
CA MET A 48 -5.10 0.24 12.72
C MET A 48 -5.54 0.85 11.39
N TYR A 49 -4.59 1.44 10.67
CA TYR A 49 -4.80 1.97 9.33
C TYR A 49 -3.66 1.49 8.43
N LEU A 50 -3.99 0.76 7.37
CA LEU A 50 -3.01 0.20 6.44
C LEU A 50 -3.01 0.98 5.14
N VAL A 51 -1.83 1.47 4.75
CA VAL A 51 -1.61 2.15 3.47
C VAL A 51 -0.65 1.32 2.65
N THR A 52 -1.01 0.99 1.42
CA THR A 52 -0.11 0.29 0.51
C THR A 52 0.21 1.14 -0.72
N GLN A 53 1.48 1.09 -1.15
CA GLN A 53 1.97 1.62 -2.41
C GLN A 53 1.86 0.58 -3.54
N ASN A 54 1.62 -0.68 -3.20
CA ASN A 54 1.40 -1.74 -4.17
C ASN A 54 0.02 -1.62 -4.81
N ILE A 55 -0.09 -2.11 -6.03
CA ILE A 55 -1.34 -2.09 -6.81
C ILE A 55 -2.06 -3.44 -6.84
N ASP A 56 -1.50 -4.47 -6.19
CA ASP A 56 -2.14 -5.78 -6.01
C ASP A 56 -3.19 -5.74 -4.88
N GLU A 57 -3.93 -6.83 -4.72
CA GLU A 57 -4.97 -7.02 -3.70
C GLU A 57 -4.55 -8.02 -2.61
N LEU A 58 -3.23 -8.22 -2.40
CA LEU A 58 -2.75 -9.27 -1.48
C LEU A 58 -3.11 -8.97 -0.03
N HIS A 59 -3.18 -7.72 0.40
CA HIS A 59 -3.64 -7.36 1.74
C HIS A 59 -5.11 -7.73 1.94
N GLN A 60 -5.98 -7.38 0.99
CA GLN A 60 -7.40 -7.70 1.04
C GLN A 60 -7.62 -9.22 1.01
N ARG A 61 -6.88 -9.93 0.16
CA ARG A 61 -6.91 -11.40 0.06
C ARG A 61 -6.38 -12.10 1.31
N ALA A 62 -5.51 -11.45 2.08
CA ALA A 62 -5.06 -11.93 3.38
C ALA A 62 -6.07 -11.69 4.51
N GLY A 63 -7.14 -10.90 4.25
CA GLY A 63 -8.19 -10.59 5.22
C GLY A 63 -8.16 -9.16 5.77
N SER A 64 -7.25 -8.28 5.32
CA SER A 64 -7.29 -6.87 5.70
C SER A 64 -8.48 -6.17 5.05
N THR A 65 -9.24 -5.40 5.81
CA THR A 65 -10.45 -4.71 5.37
C THR A 65 -10.28 -3.18 5.27
N ARG A 66 -9.31 -2.61 5.98
CA ARG A 66 -9.04 -1.17 6.07
C ARG A 66 -7.75 -0.80 5.34
N VAL A 67 -7.77 -1.03 4.03
CA VAL A 67 -6.60 -0.81 3.17
C VAL A 67 -6.81 0.41 2.28
N THR A 68 -5.90 1.36 2.34
CA THR A 68 -5.81 2.44 1.34
C THR A 68 -4.74 2.10 0.32
N ALA A 69 -5.16 1.70 -0.87
CA ALA A 69 -4.29 1.48 -2.02
C ALA A 69 -3.99 2.85 -2.68
N MET A 70 -2.99 3.56 -2.15
CA MET A 70 -2.71 4.95 -2.53
C MET A 70 -2.24 5.13 -3.98
N HIS A 71 -1.74 4.07 -4.61
CA HIS A 71 -1.37 4.05 -6.03
C HIS A 71 -2.40 3.33 -6.91
N GLY A 72 -3.61 3.06 -6.38
CA GLY A 72 -4.68 2.38 -7.10
C GLY A 72 -4.58 0.86 -7.03
N GLU A 73 -5.43 0.20 -7.81
CA GLU A 73 -5.61 -1.25 -7.78
C GLU A 73 -5.65 -1.82 -9.18
N ILE A 74 -4.81 -2.81 -9.46
CA ILE A 74 -4.68 -3.42 -10.79
C ILE A 74 -5.92 -4.22 -11.20
N GLY A 75 -6.68 -4.73 -10.23
CA GLY A 75 -7.97 -5.41 -10.43
C GLY A 75 -9.13 -4.49 -10.82
N LYS A 76 -8.86 -3.17 -10.99
CA LYS A 76 -9.86 -2.16 -11.37
C LYS A 76 -9.45 -1.43 -12.65
N ILE A 77 -10.45 -0.89 -13.34
CA ILE A 77 -10.27 0.01 -14.48
C ILE A 77 -10.98 1.33 -14.20
N ARG A 78 -10.51 2.40 -14.83
CA ARG A 78 -11.09 3.74 -14.75
C ARG A 78 -11.41 4.26 -16.15
N ASN A 79 -12.63 4.81 -16.32
CA ASN A 79 -13.00 5.49 -17.54
C ASN A 79 -12.20 6.80 -17.67
N THR A 80 -11.63 7.04 -18.86
CA THR A 80 -10.75 8.19 -19.12
C THR A 80 -11.50 9.52 -19.20
N GLN A 81 -12.82 9.48 -19.51
CA GLN A 81 -13.65 10.67 -19.67
C GLN A 81 -14.50 10.96 -18.43
N THR A 82 -15.14 9.94 -17.87
CA THR A 82 -16.07 10.11 -16.74
C THR A 82 -15.40 9.95 -15.38
N GLY A 83 -14.24 9.29 -15.33
CA GLY A 83 -13.57 8.93 -14.07
C GLY A 83 -14.21 7.73 -13.34
N GLU A 84 -15.27 7.14 -13.90
CA GLU A 84 -15.94 5.96 -13.34
C GLU A 84 -14.94 4.82 -13.12
N VAL A 85 -15.04 4.13 -11.98
CA VAL A 85 -14.16 3.02 -11.59
C VAL A 85 -14.98 1.74 -11.48
N LEU A 86 -14.52 0.70 -12.16
CA LEU A 86 -15.15 -0.63 -12.17
C LEU A 86 -14.12 -1.68 -11.70
N THR A 87 -14.61 -2.70 -10.98
CA THR A 87 -13.83 -3.93 -10.73
C THR A 87 -13.75 -4.71 -12.04
N TRP A 88 -12.52 -5.02 -12.45
CA TRP A 88 -12.26 -5.67 -13.73
C TRP A 88 -11.06 -6.61 -13.63
N PRO A 89 -11.28 -7.86 -13.23
CA PRO A 89 -10.18 -8.82 -13.00
C PRO A 89 -9.64 -9.43 -14.31
N HIS A 90 -10.23 -9.08 -15.45
CA HIS A 90 -9.90 -9.63 -16.77
C HIS A 90 -8.96 -8.71 -17.56
N ASP A 91 -8.42 -9.21 -18.65
CA ASP A 91 -7.68 -8.38 -19.60
C ASP A 91 -8.59 -7.31 -20.20
N VAL A 92 -8.06 -6.12 -20.39
CA VAL A 92 -8.67 -5.05 -21.19
C VAL A 92 -8.20 -5.22 -22.63
N LEU A 93 -9.06 -4.97 -23.61
CA LEU A 93 -8.67 -4.99 -25.01
C LEU A 93 -7.51 -4.01 -25.24
N GLU A 94 -6.44 -4.44 -25.90
CA GLU A 94 -5.23 -3.63 -26.06
C GLU A 94 -5.48 -2.30 -26.81
N ALA A 95 -6.46 -2.29 -27.74
CA ALA A 95 -6.85 -1.09 -28.48
C ALA A 95 -7.90 -0.21 -27.73
N GLU A 96 -8.31 -0.61 -26.52
CA GLU A 96 -9.27 0.15 -25.73
C GLU A 96 -8.63 1.42 -25.14
N THR A 97 -9.22 2.57 -25.39
CA THR A 97 -8.73 3.88 -24.94
C THR A 97 -9.67 4.60 -23.98
N SER A 98 -10.94 4.17 -23.91
CA SER A 98 -11.93 4.74 -22.98
C SER A 98 -11.74 4.24 -21.56
N TRP A 99 -11.13 3.08 -21.39
CA TRP A 99 -10.83 2.47 -20.11
C TRP A 99 -9.34 2.23 -19.94
N ARG A 100 -8.81 2.67 -18.82
CA ARG A 100 -7.41 2.46 -18.45
C ARG A 100 -7.31 1.74 -17.11
N PRO A 101 -6.15 1.13 -16.76
CA PRO A 101 -5.92 0.60 -15.41
C PRO A 101 -6.19 1.67 -14.36
N HIS A 102 -6.89 1.31 -13.26
CA HIS A 102 -7.08 2.20 -12.11
C HIS A 102 -5.82 2.25 -11.25
N VAL A 103 -4.75 2.72 -11.84
CA VAL A 103 -3.42 2.88 -11.22
C VAL A 103 -3.02 4.34 -11.32
N VAL A 104 -2.47 4.88 -10.25
CA VAL A 104 -1.92 6.24 -10.21
C VAL A 104 -0.61 6.25 -10.99
N TRP A 105 -0.54 7.08 -12.02
CA TRP A 105 0.65 7.28 -12.82
C TRP A 105 1.48 8.47 -12.35
N PHE A 106 2.71 8.55 -12.78
CA PHE A 106 3.56 9.71 -12.50
C PHE A 106 2.89 11.00 -12.97
N GLY A 107 2.87 12.01 -12.09
CA GLY A 107 2.18 13.28 -12.30
C GLY A 107 0.71 13.29 -11.85
N GLU A 108 0.11 12.16 -11.52
CA GLU A 108 -1.26 12.09 -10.97
C GLU A 108 -1.26 12.17 -9.44
N GLN A 109 -2.39 12.60 -8.89
CA GLN A 109 -2.58 12.64 -7.44
C GLN A 109 -2.80 11.24 -6.88
N THR A 110 -2.15 10.92 -5.76
CA THR A 110 -2.34 9.68 -5.03
C THR A 110 -3.72 9.62 -4.37
N ILE A 111 -4.28 8.41 -4.30
CA ILE A 111 -5.62 8.19 -3.76
C ILE A 111 -5.59 8.29 -2.23
N GLY A 112 -6.55 9.02 -1.65
CA GLY A 112 -6.75 9.08 -0.21
C GLY A 112 -5.68 9.84 0.58
N LEU A 113 -4.82 10.65 -0.05
CA LEU A 113 -3.68 11.31 0.61
C LEU A 113 -4.09 12.12 1.84
N ASN A 114 -5.18 12.89 1.77
CA ASN A 114 -5.64 13.70 2.90
C ASN A 114 -5.99 12.83 4.13
N ALA A 115 -6.73 11.75 3.91
CA ALA A 115 -7.06 10.80 4.98
C ALA A 115 -5.81 10.11 5.55
N VAL A 116 -4.84 9.78 4.69
CA VAL A 116 -3.54 9.24 5.14
C VAL A 116 -2.80 10.23 6.02
N VAL A 117 -2.72 11.50 5.63
CA VAL A 117 -2.06 12.55 6.43
C VAL A 117 -2.77 12.76 7.78
N GLU A 118 -4.10 12.78 7.79
CA GLU A 118 -4.87 12.85 9.05
C GLU A 118 -4.54 11.69 9.99
N LYS A 119 -4.46 10.46 9.46
CA LYS A 119 -4.10 9.28 10.26
C LYS A 119 -2.65 9.33 10.74
N LEU A 120 -1.71 9.82 9.92
CA LEU A 120 -0.32 10.01 10.33
C LEU A 120 -0.19 11.02 11.49
N CYS A 121 -0.96 12.12 11.44
CA CYS A 121 -0.95 13.14 12.50
C CYS A 121 -1.61 12.66 13.81
N ALA A 122 -2.45 11.62 13.76
CA ALA A 122 -3.13 11.07 14.93
C ALA A 122 -2.52 9.76 15.45
N ALA A 123 -1.47 9.25 14.78
CA ALA A 123 -0.90 7.95 15.11
C ALA A 123 0.04 8.03 16.32
N ASP A 124 -0.02 7.02 17.20
CA ASP A 124 0.99 6.78 18.25
C ASP A 124 2.23 6.09 17.68
N MET A 125 2.05 5.30 16.62
CA MET A 125 3.12 4.55 15.97
C MET A 125 2.94 4.55 14.45
N PHE A 126 4.02 4.78 13.72
CA PHE A 126 4.12 4.63 12.28
C PHE A 126 5.12 3.53 11.93
N VAL A 127 4.72 2.57 11.10
CA VAL A 127 5.59 1.49 10.65
C VAL A 127 5.71 1.51 9.13
N ALA A 128 6.92 1.68 8.61
CA ALA A 128 7.24 1.53 7.19
C ALA A 128 7.78 0.11 6.92
N ILE A 129 7.20 -0.57 5.92
CA ILE A 129 7.56 -1.95 5.60
C ILE A 129 7.95 -2.07 4.13
N GLY A 130 9.21 -2.45 3.85
CA GLY A 130 9.69 -2.79 2.51
C GLY A 130 9.59 -1.65 1.49
N THR A 131 9.67 -0.40 1.93
CA THR A 131 9.65 0.76 1.03
C THR A 131 11.06 1.30 0.82
N SER A 132 11.34 1.78 -0.40
CA SER A 132 12.61 2.45 -0.70
C SER A 132 12.75 3.84 -0.05
N GLY A 133 11.63 4.40 0.44
CA GLY A 133 11.59 5.76 0.98
C GLY A 133 11.86 6.87 -0.04
N THR A 134 11.89 6.57 -1.34
CA THR A 134 12.23 7.53 -2.40
C THR A 134 11.01 8.06 -3.16
N VAL A 135 9.88 7.33 -3.13
CA VAL A 135 8.69 7.68 -3.90
C VAL A 135 7.83 8.69 -3.10
N HIS A 136 7.64 9.87 -3.68
CA HIS A 136 6.76 10.90 -3.13
C HIS A 136 5.28 10.59 -3.41
N PRO A 137 4.32 10.86 -2.47
CA PRO A 137 4.48 11.50 -1.17
C PRO A 137 4.85 10.55 -0.03
N ALA A 138 4.86 9.23 -0.23
CA ALA A 138 5.09 8.23 0.83
C ALA A 138 6.44 8.40 1.54
N SER A 139 7.46 8.92 0.84
CA SER A 139 8.77 9.24 1.40
C SER A 139 8.75 10.26 2.54
N GLN A 140 7.68 11.05 2.67
CA GLN A 140 7.51 12.05 3.73
C GLN A 140 6.72 11.54 4.95
N PHE A 141 6.08 10.39 4.86
CA PHE A 141 5.17 9.90 5.91
C PHE A 141 5.85 9.70 7.26
N ALA A 142 7.08 9.19 7.27
CA ALA A 142 7.85 9.03 8.51
C ALA A 142 8.13 10.39 9.19
N MET A 143 8.48 11.42 8.40
CA MET A 143 8.71 12.77 8.94
C MET A 143 7.42 13.39 9.48
N ILE A 144 6.30 13.23 8.77
CA ILE A 144 4.99 13.74 9.21
C ILE A 144 4.59 13.07 10.52
N ALA A 145 4.62 11.75 10.60
CA ALA A 145 4.27 10.99 11.80
C ALA A 145 5.17 11.37 12.99
N LYS A 146 6.48 11.44 12.77
CA LYS A 146 7.45 11.82 13.80
C LYS A 146 7.24 13.25 14.28
N ALA A 147 6.96 14.19 13.39
CA ALA A 147 6.66 15.57 13.77
C ALA A 147 5.35 15.68 14.57
N ALA A 148 4.41 14.77 14.39
CA ALA A 148 3.18 14.66 15.17
C ALA A 148 3.35 13.92 16.52
N GLY A 149 4.54 13.38 16.81
CA GLY A 149 4.86 12.70 18.07
C GLY A 149 4.77 11.17 18.02
N ALA A 150 4.51 10.57 16.85
CA ALA A 150 4.49 9.13 16.72
C ALA A 150 5.87 8.51 16.85
N THR A 151 5.96 7.33 17.47
CA THR A 151 7.15 6.47 17.37
C THR A 151 7.23 5.90 15.94
N THR A 152 8.42 5.98 15.33
CA THR A 152 8.60 5.54 13.94
C THR A 152 9.50 4.30 13.86
N LEU A 153 9.03 3.29 13.15
CA LEU A 153 9.73 2.02 12.95
C LEU A 153 9.83 1.67 11.47
N GLU A 154 10.98 1.17 11.05
CA GLU A 154 11.18 0.63 9.72
C GLU A 154 11.46 -0.87 9.75
N VAL A 155 10.79 -1.62 8.87
CA VAL A 155 11.11 -3.02 8.56
C VAL A 155 11.59 -3.07 7.12
N ASN A 156 12.88 -3.27 6.91
CA ASN A 156 13.45 -3.26 5.57
C ASN A 156 14.70 -4.16 5.50
N THR A 157 15.04 -4.64 4.30
CA THR A 157 16.31 -5.33 4.04
C THR A 157 17.49 -4.37 4.05
N GLU A 158 17.26 -3.14 3.61
CA GLU A 158 18.25 -2.04 3.60
C GLU A 158 17.64 -0.83 4.31
N PRO A 159 17.88 -0.66 5.63
CA PRO A 159 17.26 0.41 6.40
C PRO A 159 17.70 1.81 5.97
N THR A 160 16.76 2.75 6.02
CA THR A 160 17.00 4.17 5.79
C THR A 160 17.68 4.79 7.02
N ARG A 161 18.88 5.29 6.87
CA ARG A 161 19.64 5.85 8.01
C ARG A 161 19.04 7.17 8.52
N GLY A 162 18.89 7.25 9.85
CA GLY A 162 18.63 8.51 10.57
C GLY A 162 17.19 9.04 10.49
N LEU A 163 16.27 8.35 9.81
CA LEU A 163 14.89 8.80 9.69
C LEU A 163 13.96 8.20 10.75
N PHE A 164 14.13 6.92 11.04
CA PHE A 164 13.28 6.17 11.97
C PHE A 164 13.90 6.06 13.36
N ASP A 165 13.06 5.94 14.40
CA ASP A 165 13.53 5.74 15.78
C ASP A 165 14.02 4.32 15.99
N GLU A 166 13.41 3.33 15.31
CA GLU A 166 13.81 1.92 15.36
C GLU A 166 13.83 1.32 13.94
N CYS A 167 14.82 0.47 13.65
CA CYS A 167 14.96 -0.22 12.38
C CYS A 167 15.13 -1.73 12.58
N TRP A 168 14.26 -2.54 11.98
CA TRP A 168 14.32 -3.99 11.98
C TRP A 168 14.82 -4.49 10.62
N THR A 169 16.09 -4.81 10.54
CA THR A 169 16.68 -5.31 9.29
C THR A 169 16.24 -6.73 9.02
N GLY A 170 15.76 -6.98 7.80
CA GLY A 170 15.40 -8.31 7.30
C GLY A 170 14.19 -8.30 6.37
N VAL A 171 13.86 -9.49 5.87
CA VAL A 171 12.71 -9.67 4.96
C VAL A 171 11.39 -9.51 5.71
N ALA A 172 10.41 -8.85 5.08
CA ALA A 172 9.10 -8.59 5.68
C ALA A 172 8.38 -9.88 6.13
N THR A 173 8.54 -10.97 5.38
CA THR A 173 7.93 -12.28 5.70
C THR A 173 8.38 -12.88 7.04
N LYS A 174 9.50 -12.43 7.60
CA LYS A 174 9.99 -12.83 8.93
C LYS A 174 9.73 -11.73 9.97
N ARG A 175 10.11 -10.50 9.65
CA ARG A 175 10.12 -9.40 10.63
C ARG A 175 8.71 -8.89 10.95
N VAL A 176 7.78 -8.87 9.99
CA VAL A 176 6.42 -8.39 10.26
C VAL A 176 5.64 -9.33 11.21
N PRO A 177 5.66 -10.67 11.04
CA PRO A 177 5.06 -11.57 12.05
C PRO A 177 5.66 -11.40 13.46
N GLU A 178 6.98 -11.23 13.60
CA GLU A 178 7.65 -10.96 14.89
C GLU A 178 7.15 -9.65 15.52
N LEU A 179 7.10 -8.57 14.72
CA LEU A 179 6.61 -7.27 15.15
C LEU A 179 5.15 -7.33 15.60
N VAL A 180 4.28 -7.96 14.82
CA VAL A 180 2.86 -8.11 15.14
C VAL A 180 2.68 -8.89 16.44
N THR A 181 3.44 -9.95 16.67
CA THR A 181 3.40 -10.70 17.92
C THR A 181 3.73 -9.81 19.10
N ARG A 182 4.83 -9.05 19.04
CA ARG A 182 5.24 -8.11 20.08
C ARG A 182 4.18 -7.02 20.36
N ILE A 183 3.55 -6.48 19.32
CA ILE A 183 2.48 -5.48 19.49
C ILE A 183 1.27 -6.11 20.19
N CYS A 184 0.81 -7.28 19.74
CA CYS A 184 -0.34 -7.97 20.32
C CYS A 184 -0.12 -8.32 21.80
N GLU A 185 1.08 -8.78 22.19
CA GLU A 185 1.45 -9.05 23.58
C GLU A 185 1.37 -7.78 24.43
N ASN A 186 1.90 -6.66 23.94
CA ASN A 186 1.84 -5.38 24.65
C ASN A 186 0.40 -4.86 24.82
N VAL A 187 -0.45 -5.04 23.83
CA VAL A 187 -1.89 -4.67 23.92
C VAL A 187 -2.60 -5.52 24.96
N SER A 188 -2.34 -6.83 24.95
CA SER A 188 -2.94 -7.77 25.92
C SER A 188 -2.54 -7.45 27.37
N MET A 189 -1.27 -7.05 27.59
CA MET A 189 -0.81 -6.66 28.92
C MET A 189 -1.41 -5.34 29.43
N ARG A 190 -1.74 -4.41 28.51
CA ARG A 190 -2.36 -3.13 28.90
C ARG A 190 -3.89 -3.21 29.09
N GLY A 191 -4.52 -4.25 28.57
CA GLY A 191 -5.98 -4.49 28.71
C GLY A 191 -6.38 -5.28 29.96
N CYS A 192 -5.47 -5.63 30.85
CA CYS A 192 -5.71 -6.30 32.12
C CYS A 192 -5.83 -5.33 33.33
N TRP A 193 -6.57 -4.20 33.13
CA TRP A 193 -6.94 -3.32 34.24
C TRP A 193 -8.43 -3.03 34.22
#